data_83adfed26e3fc2375670ece5547a250e
#
_entry.id   83adfed26e3fc2375670ece5547a250e
#
_cell.length_a   1.000
_cell.length_b   1.000
_cell.length_c   1.000
_cell.angle_alpha   90.00
_cell.angle_beta   90.00
_cell.angle_gamma   90.00
#
_symmetry.space_group_name_H-M   'P 1'
#
loop_
_entity.id
_entity.type
_entity.pdbx_description
1 polymer ?
#
loop_
_entity_poly.entity_id
_entity_poly.type
_entity_poly.pdbx_seq_one_letter_code
_entity_poly.pdbx_strand_id
1 'polypeptide(L)'
;MDAFQTFLEQYPAYADTASIDALRTKDYACLDRGRHVNLDYTGGGIYADSRIQQHHQLLHDHVFGNPHTSNPTSLAATQLVESARSSILDFFNADPAEYLAIFTANASAALKLVGESYPFSNRRYLITFDNHNSINCIREFAHSRGAQVTYIPVPLTNMGVAADKIEFALSCLAPHNLVTSRWQQFHHQPINWRETC
;
A
#
# COMPACT_ATOMS: atom_id res chain seq x y z
N MET A 1 13.13 36.79 -15.95
CA MET A 1 12.33 36.22 -14.84
C MET A 1 12.82 34.82 -14.62
N ASP A 2 13.09 34.41 -13.41
CA ASP A 2 13.51 33.05 -13.12
C ASP A 2 12.34 32.10 -13.41
N ALA A 3 12.60 30.97 -14.06
CA ALA A 3 11.57 29.97 -14.40
C ALA A 3 10.77 29.50 -13.16
N PHE A 4 11.42 29.48 -11.99
CA PHE A 4 10.77 29.13 -10.75
C PHE A 4 9.79 30.21 -10.28
N GLN A 5 10.10 31.50 -10.47
CA GLN A 5 9.18 32.59 -10.13
C GLN A 5 7.93 32.54 -11.03
N THR A 6 8.10 32.30 -12.32
CA THR A 6 6.99 32.11 -13.25
C THR A 6 6.10 30.93 -12.85
N PHE A 7 6.70 29.84 -12.37
CA PHE A 7 5.98 28.69 -11.87
C PHE A 7 5.17 29.03 -10.61
N LEU A 8 5.75 29.76 -9.65
CA LEU A 8 5.04 30.16 -8.42
C LEU A 8 3.87 31.12 -8.71
N GLU A 9 3.99 32.00 -9.71
CA GLU A 9 2.89 32.87 -10.14
C GLU A 9 1.74 32.03 -10.73
N GLN A 10 2.05 30.97 -11.46
CA GLN A 10 1.04 30.06 -12.03
C GLN A 10 0.44 29.11 -10.99
N TYR A 11 1.20 28.70 -10.00
CA TYR A 11 0.82 27.73 -8.96
C TYR A 11 1.13 28.25 -7.55
N PRO A 12 0.43 29.30 -7.07
CA PRO A 12 0.77 29.95 -5.79
C PRO A 12 0.66 29.03 -4.58
N ALA A 13 -0.24 28.04 -4.59
CA ALA A 13 -0.37 27.06 -3.52
C ALA A 13 0.89 26.16 -3.36
N TYR A 14 1.80 26.17 -4.31
CA TYR A 14 3.07 25.44 -4.17
C TYR A 14 3.94 26.01 -3.04
N ALA A 15 3.79 27.28 -2.70
CA ALA A 15 4.50 27.89 -1.56
C ALA A 15 4.18 27.21 -0.22
N ASP A 16 3.01 26.61 -0.09
CA ASP A 16 2.59 25.89 1.13
C ASP A 16 3.36 24.58 1.33
N THR A 17 4.10 24.12 0.30
CA THR A 17 4.92 22.90 0.37
C THR A 17 6.35 23.11 0.89
N ALA A 18 6.69 24.31 1.37
CA ALA A 18 8.04 24.63 1.85
C ALA A 18 8.57 23.69 2.95
N SER A 19 7.68 23.12 3.76
CA SER A 19 8.03 22.08 4.75
C SER A 19 8.61 20.81 4.11
N ILE A 20 8.20 20.48 2.90
CA ILE A 20 8.71 19.34 2.12
C ILE A 20 10.13 19.61 1.66
N ASP A 21 10.46 20.85 1.30
CA ASP A 21 11.83 21.23 0.92
C ASP A 21 12.79 21.13 2.12
N ALA A 22 12.34 21.52 3.30
CA ALA A 22 13.09 21.32 4.54
C ALA A 22 13.33 19.83 4.84
N LEU A 23 12.29 19.00 4.67
CA LEU A 23 12.38 17.55 4.82
C LEU A 23 13.34 16.94 3.78
N ARG A 24 13.28 17.38 2.52
CA ARG A 24 14.18 16.95 1.44
C ARG A 24 15.62 17.25 1.79
N THR A 25 15.92 18.46 2.24
CA THR A 25 17.27 18.88 2.62
C THR A 25 17.81 18.05 3.77
N LYS A 26 16.98 17.74 4.76
CA LYS A 26 17.35 16.98 5.95
C LYS A 26 17.57 15.50 5.65
N ASP A 27 16.59 14.88 5.03
CA ASP A 27 16.49 13.41 4.98
C ASP A 27 16.77 12.80 3.60
N TYR A 28 16.78 13.63 2.54
CA TYR A 28 16.91 13.16 1.15
C TYR A 28 17.99 13.88 0.37
N ALA A 29 18.95 14.51 1.05
CA ALA A 29 20.05 15.24 0.42
C ALA A 29 20.92 14.38 -0.53
N CYS A 30 20.83 13.04 -0.43
CA CYS A 30 21.49 12.12 -1.36
C CYS A 30 20.99 12.31 -2.81
N LEU A 31 19.73 12.72 -3.02
CA LEU A 31 19.18 13.00 -4.35
C LEU A 31 19.89 14.21 -4.98
N ASP A 32 20.07 15.26 -4.19
CA ASP A 32 20.70 16.51 -4.66
C ASP A 32 22.19 16.29 -4.94
N ARG A 33 22.89 15.54 -4.06
CA ARG A 33 24.28 15.12 -4.29
C ARG A 33 24.44 14.29 -5.55
N GLY A 34 23.48 13.37 -5.80
CA GLY A 34 23.47 12.53 -7.00
C GLY A 34 22.90 13.22 -8.24
N ARG A 35 22.37 14.45 -8.11
CA ARG A 35 21.63 15.15 -9.18
C ARG A 35 20.48 14.31 -9.74
N HIS A 36 19.77 13.59 -8.86
CA HIS A 36 18.67 12.73 -9.23
C HIS A 36 17.33 13.42 -9.02
N VAL A 37 16.46 13.28 -9.99
CA VAL A 37 15.02 13.59 -9.87
C VAL A 37 14.30 12.27 -9.78
N ASN A 38 13.76 11.95 -8.61
CA ASN A 38 12.97 10.73 -8.41
C ASN A 38 11.48 11.06 -8.49
N LEU A 39 10.80 10.47 -9.46
CA LEU A 39 9.36 10.62 -9.68
C LEU A 39 8.64 9.27 -9.57
N ASP A 40 9.36 8.17 -9.36
CA ASP A 40 8.82 6.82 -9.32
C ASP A 40 8.58 6.33 -7.87
N TYR A 41 7.71 7.02 -7.15
CA TYR A 41 7.27 6.55 -5.81
C TYR A 41 6.39 5.31 -5.85
N THR A 42 5.83 5.00 -7.01
CA THR A 42 5.03 3.78 -7.24
C THR A 42 5.90 2.54 -7.24
N GLY A 43 7.09 2.63 -7.85
CA GLY A 43 8.04 1.52 -7.91
C GLY A 43 8.78 1.29 -6.60
N GLY A 44 9.03 2.34 -5.83
CA GLY A 44 9.68 2.22 -4.54
C GLY A 44 9.79 3.55 -3.79
N GLY A 45 9.34 3.57 -2.54
CA GLY A 45 9.54 4.72 -1.66
C GLY A 45 11.02 4.93 -1.34
N ILE A 46 11.46 6.19 -1.32
CA ILE A 46 12.81 6.55 -0.88
C ILE A 46 12.84 6.51 0.64
N TYR A 47 13.89 5.95 1.19
CA TYR A 47 14.11 5.92 2.62
C TYR A 47 14.76 7.22 3.13
N ALA A 48 14.30 7.73 4.27
CA ALA A 48 14.85 8.90 4.94
C ALA A 48 16.18 8.55 5.63
N ASP A 49 17.17 9.44 5.55
CA ASP A 49 18.48 9.26 6.21
C ASP A 49 18.33 9.11 7.73
N SER A 50 17.46 9.91 8.34
CA SER A 50 17.13 9.80 9.77
C SER A 50 16.58 8.41 10.15
N ARG A 51 15.87 7.72 9.28
CA ARG A 51 15.36 6.36 9.53
C ARG A 51 16.47 5.32 9.48
N ILE A 52 17.43 5.48 8.57
CA ILE A 52 18.61 4.61 8.50
C ILE A 52 19.41 4.75 9.79
N GLN A 53 19.66 6.00 10.22
CA GLN A 53 20.42 6.29 11.43
C GLN A 53 19.73 5.72 12.68
N GLN A 54 18.41 5.90 12.81
CA GLN A 54 17.62 5.32 13.91
C GLN A 54 17.68 3.80 13.91
N HIS A 55 17.57 3.16 12.75
CA HIS A 55 17.63 1.71 12.64
C HIS A 55 19.05 1.18 12.98
N HIS A 56 20.07 1.85 12.49
CA HIS A 56 21.46 1.53 12.85
C HIS A 56 21.68 1.64 14.36
N GLN A 57 21.23 2.74 14.97
CA GLN A 57 21.36 2.95 16.42
C GLN A 57 20.60 1.86 17.22
N LEU A 58 19.39 1.52 16.80
CA LEU A 58 18.61 0.45 17.41
C LEU A 58 19.37 -0.88 17.44
N LEU A 59 19.97 -1.26 16.31
CA LEU A 59 20.75 -2.49 16.21
C LEU A 59 22.09 -2.44 16.95
N HIS A 60 22.69 -1.25 17.07
CA HIS A 60 23.93 -1.05 17.81
C HIS A 60 23.68 -1.18 19.34
N ASP A 61 22.59 -0.64 19.85
CA ASP A 61 22.32 -0.55 21.28
C ASP A 61 21.64 -1.81 21.86
N HIS A 62 21.06 -2.65 21.01
CA HIS A 62 20.27 -3.78 21.45
C HIS A 62 20.64 -5.08 20.74
N VAL A 63 20.48 -6.18 21.47
CA VAL A 63 20.54 -7.54 20.90
C VAL A 63 19.13 -8.09 20.84
N PHE A 64 18.70 -8.49 19.64
CA PHE A 64 17.38 -9.06 19.41
C PHE A 64 17.49 -10.57 19.18
N GLY A 65 16.67 -11.34 19.90
CA GLY A 65 16.51 -12.76 19.70
C GLY A 65 15.33 -13.11 18.80
N ASN A 66 15.08 -14.39 18.63
CA ASN A 66 13.86 -14.83 17.96
C ASN A 66 12.63 -14.50 18.83
N PRO A 67 11.58 -13.85 18.29
CA PRO A 67 10.37 -13.53 19.05
C PRO A 67 9.71 -14.78 19.67
N HIS A 68 8.79 -14.55 20.59
CA HIS A 68 7.92 -15.59 21.22
C HIS A 68 8.58 -16.50 22.25
N THR A 69 9.72 -16.09 22.82
CA THR A 69 10.31 -16.75 24.00
C THR A 69 10.50 -15.74 25.14
N SER A 70 10.67 -16.23 26.38
CA SER A 70 10.67 -15.40 27.57
C SER A 70 12.04 -14.83 27.99
N ASN A 71 13.11 -15.11 27.23
CA ASN A 71 14.40 -14.49 27.50
C ASN A 71 14.41 -13.00 27.08
N PRO A 72 15.28 -12.15 27.67
CA PRO A 72 15.25 -10.71 27.47
C PRO A 72 15.38 -10.26 26.02
N THR A 73 16.24 -10.90 25.22
CA THR A 73 16.48 -10.53 23.81
C THR A 73 15.28 -10.88 22.92
N SER A 74 14.61 -11.99 23.20
CA SER A 74 13.40 -12.40 22.50
C SER A 74 12.18 -11.56 22.89
N LEU A 75 12.08 -11.19 24.16
CA LEU A 75 11.04 -10.24 24.60
C LEU A 75 11.20 -8.88 23.94
N ALA A 76 12.42 -8.37 23.80
CA ALA A 76 12.69 -7.12 23.08
C ALA A 76 12.23 -7.21 21.63
N ALA A 77 12.51 -8.30 20.92
CA ALA A 77 12.04 -8.53 19.57
C ALA A 77 10.51 -8.62 19.49
N THR A 78 9.87 -9.33 20.41
CA THR A 78 8.40 -9.43 20.51
C THR A 78 7.78 -8.05 20.71
N GLN A 79 8.31 -7.24 21.62
CA GLN A 79 7.81 -5.89 21.87
C GLN A 79 7.89 -4.99 20.62
N LEU A 80 8.97 -5.07 19.84
CA LEU A 80 9.08 -4.33 18.58
C LEU A 80 8.00 -4.76 17.58
N VAL A 81 7.77 -6.04 17.43
CA VAL A 81 6.75 -6.56 16.52
C VAL A 81 5.36 -6.09 16.94
N GLU A 82 5.02 -6.21 18.22
CA GLU A 82 3.70 -5.80 18.71
C GLU A 82 3.50 -4.27 18.65
N SER A 83 4.55 -3.49 18.96
CA SER A 83 4.50 -2.03 18.78
C SER A 83 4.27 -1.65 17.31
N ALA A 84 4.91 -2.35 16.37
CA ALA A 84 4.69 -2.11 14.95
C ALA A 84 3.26 -2.48 14.52
N ARG A 85 2.68 -3.57 15.06
CA ARG A 85 1.26 -3.93 14.82
C ARG A 85 0.32 -2.83 15.29
N SER A 86 0.48 -2.40 16.54
CA SER A 86 -0.35 -1.31 17.10
C SER A 86 -0.24 -0.05 16.25
N SER A 87 0.98 0.36 15.88
CA SER A 87 1.19 1.55 15.06
C SER A 87 0.50 1.47 13.69
N ILE A 88 0.44 0.28 13.08
CA ILE A 88 -0.28 0.08 11.81
C ILE A 88 -1.78 0.19 12.03
N LEU A 89 -2.33 -0.45 13.05
CA LEU A 89 -3.76 -0.38 13.35
C LEU A 89 -4.18 1.07 13.66
N ASP A 90 -3.40 1.77 14.47
CA ASP A 90 -3.62 3.18 14.81
C ASP A 90 -3.60 4.08 13.56
N PHE A 91 -2.60 3.88 12.68
CA PHE A 91 -2.49 4.64 11.43
C PHE A 91 -3.72 4.50 10.53
N PHE A 92 -4.30 3.30 10.46
CA PHE A 92 -5.50 3.03 9.68
C PHE A 92 -6.80 3.25 10.44
N ASN A 93 -6.74 3.70 11.71
CA ASN A 93 -7.89 3.83 12.61
C ASN A 93 -8.70 2.51 12.67
N ALA A 94 -7.99 1.39 12.73
CA ALA A 94 -8.55 0.03 12.73
C ALA A 94 -8.66 -0.50 14.16
N ASP A 95 -9.87 -0.91 14.56
CA ASP A 95 -10.11 -1.46 15.89
C ASP A 95 -9.38 -2.81 16.05
N PRO A 96 -8.47 -2.97 17.03
CA PRO A 96 -7.76 -4.23 17.25
C PRO A 96 -8.68 -5.40 17.66
N ALA A 97 -9.94 -5.14 18.04
CA ALA A 97 -10.93 -6.18 18.27
C ALA A 97 -11.49 -6.79 16.96
N GLU A 98 -11.43 -6.04 15.86
CA GLU A 98 -11.95 -6.44 14.55
C GLU A 98 -10.84 -6.73 13.52
N TYR A 99 -9.66 -6.14 13.69
CA TYR A 99 -8.58 -6.19 12.70
C TYR A 99 -7.28 -6.73 13.28
N LEU A 100 -6.53 -7.41 12.46
CA LEU A 100 -5.20 -7.92 12.78
C LEU A 100 -4.21 -7.52 11.68
N ALA A 101 -3.09 -6.90 12.07
CA ALA A 101 -1.97 -6.66 11.16
C ALA A 101 -1.10 -7.91 11.04
N ILE A 102 -0.94 -8.45 9.83
CA ILE A 102 -0.10 -9.62 9.55
C ILE A 102 1.10 -9.17 8.71
N PHE A 103 2.31 -9.36 9.24
CA PHE A 103 3.54 -9.09 8.49
C PHE A 103 3.86 -10.24 7.56
N THR A 104 4.22 -9.90 6.32
CA THR A 104 4.69 -10.84 5.31
C THR A 104 6.00 -10.35 4.70
N ALA A 105 6.71 -11.23 3.99
CA ALA A 105 7.98 -10.89 3.37
C ALA A 105 7.87 -9.78 2.30
N ASN A 106 6.71 -9.68 1.64
CA ASN A 106 6.43 -8.67 0.63
C ASN A 106 4.93 -8.68 0.27
N ALA A 107 4.50 -7.74 -0.57
CA ALA A 107 3.12 -7.63 -1.03
C ALA A 107 2.61 -8.89 -1.76
N SER A 108 3.47 -9.57 -2.53
CA SER A 108 3.07 -10.82 -3.22
C SER A 108 2.74 -11.93 -2.24
N ALA A 109 3.49 -12.04 -1.14
CA ALA A 109 3.21 -13.01 -0.07
C ALA A 109 1.90 -12.67 0.66
N ALA A 110 1.61 -11.39 0.90
CA ALA A 110 0.34 -10.96 1.49
C ALA A 110 -0.84 -11.30 0.56
N LEU A 111 -0.72 -10.99 -0.73
CA LEU A 111 -1.74 -11.30 -1.72
C LEU A 111 -1.94 -12.82 -1.91
N LYS A 112 -0.87 -13.60 -1.79
CA LYS A 112 -0.95 -15.05 -1.77
C LYS A 112 -1.81 -15.57 -0.60
N LEU A 113 -1.60 -15.04 0.61
CA LEU A 113 -2.44 -15.39 1.77
C LEU A 113 -3.92 -15.11 1.50
N VAL A 114 -4.25 -13.97 0.89
CA VAL A 114 -5.62 -13.66 0.47
C VAL A 114 -6.12 -14.70 -0.52
N GLY A 115 -5.35 -14.98 -1.58
CA GLY A 115 -5.71 -15.98 -2.60
C GLY A 115 -5.95 -17.38 -2.02
N GLU A 116 -5.12 -17.80 -1.07
CA GLU A 116 -5.23 -19.10 -0.40
C GLU A 116 -6.42 -19.19 0.56
N SER A 117 -6.75 -18.09 1.23
CA SER A 117 -7.75 -18.09 2.31
C SER A 117 -9.16 -17.74 1.82
N TYR A 118 -9.27 -16.97 0.73
CA TYR A 118 -10.57 -16.47 0.27
C TYR A 118 -11.46 -17.60 -0.29
N PRO A 119 -12.75 -17.67 0.15
CA PRO A 119 -13.68 -18.71 -0.29
C PRO A 119 -14.26 -18.38 -1.67
N PHE A 120 -13.54 -18.65 -2.73
CA PHE A 120 -13.93 -18.33 -4.10
C PHE A 120 -15.12 -19.13 -4.65
N SER A 121 -15.53 -20.21 -4.03
CA SER A 121 -16.51 -21.19 -4.53
C SER A 121 -17.73 -20.53 -5.19
N ASN A 122 -17.88 -20.75 -6.51
CA ASN A 122 -18.98 -20.23 -7.35
C ASN A 122 -19.16 -18.69 -7.32
N ARG A 123 -18.10 -17.94 -6.99
CA ARG A 123 -18.09 -16.49 -6.93
C ARG A 123 -17.40 -15.89 -8.14
N ARG A 124 -17.47 -14.57 -8.29
CA ARG A 124 -16.70 -13.84 -9.29
C ARG A 124 -15.52 -13.15 -8.66
N TYR A 125 -14.40 -13.16 -9.38
CA TYR A 125 -13.25 -12.35 -9.06
C TYR A 125 -13.13 -11.26 -10.12
N LEU A 126 -13.28 -10.00 -9.71
CA LEU A 126 -13.11 -8.85 -10.56
C LEU A 126 -11.71 -8.29 -10.40
N ILE A 127 -11.05 -8.02 -11.51
CA ILE A 127 -9.70 -7.45 -11.55
C ILE A 127 -9.64 -6.37 -12.63
N THR A 128 -9.10 -5.20 -12.30
CA THR A 128 -8.82 -4.17 -13.31
C THR A 128 -7.57 -4.53 -14.10
N PHE A 129 -7.51 -4.14 -15.37
CA PHE A 129 -6.44 -4.57 -16.27
C PHE A 129 -5.07 -3.95 -15.95
N ASP A 130 -5.04 -2.85 -15.19
CA ASP A 130 -3.83 -2.11 -14.82
C ASP A 130 -3.14 -2.59 -13.53
N ASN A 131 -3.55 -3.75 -13.01
CA ASN A 131 -2.97 -4.27 -11.78
C ASN A 131 -1.54 -4.80 -11.98
N HIS A 132 -0.74 -4.68 -10.91
CA HIS A 132 0.56 -5.31 -10.83
C HIS A 132 0.45 -6.85 -10.87
N ASN A 133 1.46 -7.51 -11.43
CA ASN A 133 1.50 -8.98 -11.57
C ASN A 133 1.28 -9.75 -10.26
N SER A 134 1.62 -9.17 -9.11
CA SER A 134 1.37 -9.79 -7.80
C SER A 134 -0.12 -10.04 -7.53
N ILE A 135 -1.01 -9.17 -8.04
CA ILE A 135 -2.47 -9.33 -7.92
C ILE A 135 -2.97 -10.40 -8.89
N ASN A 136 -2.35 -10.51 -10.07
CA ASN A 136 -2.72 -11.51 -11.06
C ASN A 136 -2.56 -12.96 -10.54
N CYS A 137 -1.70 -13.21 -9.54
CA CYS A 137 -1.55 -14.54 -8.96
C CYS A 137 -2.83 -15.02 -8.25
N ILE A 138 -3.66 -14.11 -7.73
CA ILE A 138 -4.93 -14.46 -7.07
C ILE A 138 -5.88 -15.14 -8.07
N ARG A 139 -5.81 -14.79 -9.34
CA ARG A 139 -6.60 -15.39 -10.43
C ARG A 139 -6.47 -16.92 -10.46
N GLU A 140 -5.30 -17.44 -10.24
CA GLU A 140 -5.06 -18.90 -10.29
C GLU A 140 -5.75 -19.62 -9.12
N PHE A 141 -5.73 -19.01 -7.93
CA PHE A 141 -6.51 -19.51 -6.79
C PHE A 141 -8.01 -19.43 -7.04
N ALA A 142 -8.49 -18.35 -7.65
CA ALA A 142 -9.89 -18.17 -8.01
C ALA A 142 -10.33 -19.25 -9.00
N HIS A 143 -9.59 -19.45 -10.09
CA HIS A 143 -9.85 -20.48 -11.10
C HIS A 143 -9.84 -21.89 -10.51
N SER A 144 -8.84 -22.24 -9.69
CA SER A 144 -8.72 -23.57 -9.09
C SER A 144 -9.90 -23.91 -8.15
N ARG A 145 -10.63 -22.89 -7.68
CA ARG A 145 -11.80 -23.03 -6.80
C ARG A 145 -13.12 -22.76 -7.53
N GLY A 146 -13.11 -22.74 -8.86
CA GLY A 146 -14.31 -22.62 -9.70
C GLY A 146 -14.89 -21.19 -9.79
N ALA A 147 -14.14 -20.17 -9.40
CA ALA A 147 -14.59 -18.79 -9.57
C ALA A 147 -14.43 -18.31 -11.02
N GLN A 148 -15.36 -17.47 -11.45
CA GLN A 148 -15.25 -16.77 -12.73
C GLN A 148 -14.42 -15.51 -12.57
N VAL A 149 -13.32 -15.39 -13.30
CA VAL A 149 -12.49 -14.17 -13.33
C VAL A 149 -12.97 -13.24 -14.43
N THR A 150 -13.21 -11.99 -14.10
CA THR A 150 -13.63 -10.95 -15.04
C THR A 150 -12.68 -9.76 -14.99
N TYR A 151 -12.12 -9.39 -16.14
CA TYR A 151 -11.28 -8.21 -16.27
C TYR A 151 -12.11 -6.98 -16.59
N ILE A 152 -11.88 -5.91 -15.83
CA ILE A 152 -12.45 -4.59 -16.09
C ILE A 152 -11.41 -3.84 -16.96
N PRO A 153 -11.76 -3.47 -18.21
CA PRO A 153 -10.82 -2.81 -19.10
C PRO A 153 -10.51 -1.39 -18.64
N VAL A 154 -9.26 -0.99 -18.86
CA VAL A 154 -8.77 0.38 -18.64
C VAL A 154 -8.64 1.04 -20.02
N PRO A 155 -9.37 2.14 -20.29
CA PRO A 155 -9.25 2.86 -21.56
C PRO A 155 -7.84 3.43 -21.73
N LEU A 156 -7.23 3.21 -22.89
CA LEU A 156 -5.89 3.74 -23.20
C LEU A 156 -5.87 5.27 -23.31
N THR A 157 -7.03 5.90 -23.51
CA THR A 157 -7.15 7.36 -23.74
C THR A 157 -6.86 8.19 -22.50
N ASN A 158 -7.18 7.68 -21.31
CA ASN A 158 -7.00 8.40 -20.04
C ASN A 158 -6.26 7.59 -18.98
N MET A 159 -5.89 6.35 -19.27
CA MET A 159 -5.17 5.44 -18.37
C MET A 159 -5.83 5.28 -16.98
N GLY A 160 -7.11 5.64 -16.87
CA GLY A 160 -7.89 5.57 -15.63
C GLY A 160 -9.03 4.57 -15.74
N VAL A 161 -9.36 3.93 -14.63
CA VAL A 161 -10.55 3.09 -14.56
C VAL A 161 -11.76 4.00 -14.38
N ALA A 162 -12.71 3.93 -15.32
CA ALA A 162 -13.94 4.70 -15.20
C ALA A 162 -14.84 4.12 -14.09
N ALA A 163 -15.29 4.96 -13.17
CA ALA A 163 -16.08 4.53 -12.01
C ALA A 163 -17.38 3.82 -12.43
N ASP A 164 -18.04 4.29 -13.49
CA ASP A 164 -19.24 3.68 -14.07
C ASP A 164 -19.03 2.23 -14.52
N LYS A 165 -17.84 1.89 -15.00
CA LYS A 165 -17.49 0.52 -15.38
C LYS A 165 -17.34 -0.41 -14.16
N ILE A 166 -16.77 0.13 -13.07
CA ILE A 166 -16.69 -0.62 -11.82
C ILE A 166 -18.09 -0.79 -11.22
N GLU A 167 -18.86 0.28 -11.13
CA GLU A 167 -20.24 0.23 -10.62
C GLU A 167 -21.11 -0.73 -11.42
N PHE A 168 -21.03 -0.68 -12.75
CA PHE A 168 -21.74 -1.65 -13.59
C PHE A 168 -21.28 -3.08 -13.34
N ALA A 169 -19.97 -3.32 -13.26
CA ALA A 169 -19.45 -4.66 -12.96
C ALA A 169 -19.91 -5.15 -11.58
N LEU A 170 -19.94 -4.26 -10.57
CA LEU A 170 -20.42 -4.56 -9.23
C LEU A 170 -21.93 -4.82 -9.21
N SER A 171 -22.74 -4.03 -9.92
CA SER A 171 -24.21 -4.22 -9.98
C SER A 171 -24.62 -5.56 -10.58
N CYS A 172 -23.76 -6.17 -11.38
CA CYS A 172 -23.97 -7.50 -11.95
C CYS A 172 -23.55 -8.65 -11.02
N LEU A 173 -23.11 -8.35 -9.80
CA LEU A 173 -22.56 -9.33 -8.87
C LEU A 173 -23.55 -9.68 -7.76
N ALA A 174 -23.52 -10.95 -7.35
CA ALA A 174 -24.09 -11.37 -6.08
C ALA A 174 -23.21 -10.87 -4.90
N PRO A 175 -23.76 -10.70 -3.68
CA PRO A 175 -22.98 -10.40 -2.50
C PRO A 175 -21.80 -11.37 -2.32
N HIS A 176 -20.69 -10.88 -1.74
CA HIS A 176 -19.49 -11.67 -1.42
C HIS A 176 -18.55 -12.02 -2.59
N ASN A 177 -18.40 -11.15 -3.57
CA ASN A 177 -17.39 -11.30 -4.60
C ASN A 177 -16.12 -10.53 -4.25
N LEU A 178 -14.95 -11.06 -4.65
CA LEU A 178 -13.68 -10.36 -4.46
C LEU A 178 -13.43 -9.38 -5.61
N VAL A 179 -13.11 -8.15 -5.26
CA VAL A 179 -12.72 -7.10 -6.21
C VAL A 179 -11.31 -6.64 -5.88
N THR A 180 -10.44 -6.60 -6.87
CA THR A 180 -9.13 -5.98 -6.75
C THR A 180 -8.97 -4.89 -7.80
N SER A 181 -8.60 -3.71 -7.36
CA SER A 181 -8.28 -2.57 -8.22
C SER A 181 -6.99 -1.91 -7.74
N ARG A 182 -6.33 -1.20 -8.64
CA ARG A 182 -5.16 -0.40 -8.29
C ARG A 182 -5.60 0.82 -7.49
N TRP A 183 -5.26 0.88 -6.22
CA TRP A 183 -5.70 1.89 -5.24
C TRP A 183 -5.20 3.32 -5.47
N GLN A 184 -4.41 3.58 -6.46
CA GLN A 184 -3.65 4.84 -6.58
C GLN A 184 -4.41 6.05 -7.13
N GLN A 185 -5.67 5.95 -7.51
CA GLN A 185 -6.38 7.08 -8.15
C GLN A 185 -7.75 7.46 -7.57
N PHE A 186 -8.23 6.82 -6.52
CA PHE A 186 -9.52 7.20 -5.94
C PHE A 186 -9.35 8.16 -4.77
N HIS A 187 -9.48 9.45 -5.04
CA HIS A 187 -9.63 10.49 -4.04
C HIS A 187 -10.94 10.34 -3.27
N HIS A 188 -10.86 10.21 -1.94
CA HIS A 188 -11.78 10.71 -0.94
C HIS A 188 -13.20 10.14 -0.81
N GLN A 189 -13.45 8.87 -1.10
CA GLN A 189 -14.59 8.21 -0.45
C GLN A 189 -14.11 6.88 0.13
N PRO A 190 -14.19 6.66 1.45
CA PRO A 190 -13.96 5.34 2.01
C PRO A 190 -15.06 4.41 1.49
N ILE A 191 -14.68 3.39 0.73
CA ILE A 191 -15.61 2.30 0.40
C ILE A 191 -15.91 1.62 1.74
N ASN A 192 -17.15 1.70 2.17
CA ASN A 192 -17.61 1.05 3.38
C ASN A 192 -17.71 -0.47 3.13
N TRP A 193 -16.65 -1.19 3.44
CA TRP A 193 -16.55 -2.63 3.26
C TRP A 193 -17.59 -3.42 4.08
N ARG A 194 -18.24 -2.77 5.06
CA ARG A 194 -19.30 -3.39 5.89
C ARG A 194 -20.60 -3.63 5.11
N GLU A 195 -20.83 -2.90 4.03
CA GLU A 195 -22.07 -3.05 3.22
C GLU A 195 -21.91 -4.06 2.06
N THR A 196 -20.69 -4.53 1.80
CA THR A 196 -20.38 -5.45 0.69
C THR A 196 -19.88 -6.83 1.15
N CYS A 197 -19.78 -7.07 2.47
CA CYS A 197 -19.44 -8.38 3.05
C CYS A 197 -20.66 -9.13 3.57
#